data_097e316ad85b70e7ec02aff267e84b04
#
_entry.id   097e316ad85b70e7ec02aff267e84b04
#
_cell.length_a   1.000
_cell.length_b   1.000
_cell.length_c   1.000
_cell.angle_alpha   90.00
_cell.angle_beta   90.00
_cell.angle_gamma   90.00
#
_symmetry.space_group_name_H-M   'P 1'
#
loop_
_entity.id
_entity.type
_entity.pdbx_description
1 polymer ?
#
loop_
_entity_poly.entity_id
_entity_poly.type
_entity_poly.pdbx_seq_one_letter_code
_entity_poly.pdbx_strand_id
1 'polypeptide(L)'
;QDYDDKIVSVPWEHGFQCGDVFEWMGTNTHWLIYLQDLTELAYFRGDIRKCAYKMKWKDDSGEIRETFAATRGPVETKINFIQKHGISIDEPNHSLNILMPKNEHTLAYFKRYSKFYLLTSEDDNLPEEYRVCWRVEATDTISMPGILEINAVEYYANETEDDIPNGIVGGLVAAPI
;
A
#
# COMPACT_ATOMS: atom_id res chain seq x y z
N GLN A 1 2.79 16.87 14.90
CA GLN A 1 3.55 15.64 15.12
C GLN A 1 2.72 14.51 14.51
N ASP A 2 3.28 13.82 13.55
CA ASP A 2 2.59 12.75 12.84
C ASP A 2 2.50 11.55 13.80
N TYR A 3 1.33 11.28 14.35
CA TYR A 3 1.11 10.22 15.35
C TYR A 3 1.35 8.81 14.77
N ASP A 4 1.42 8.72 13.44
CA ASP A 4 1.63 7.46 12.72
C ASP A 4 3.11 7.15 12.47
N ASP A 5 4.03 8.05 12.81
CA ASP A 5 5.46 7.82 12.73
C ASP A 5 6.08 7.75 14.13
N LYS A 6 6.93 6.76 14.34
CA LYS A 6 7.68 6.54 15.58
C LYS A 6 9.10 6.09 15.28
N ILE A 7 9.93 6.13 16.30
CA ILE A 7 11.28 5.55 16.27
C ILE A 7 11.26 4.32 17.17
N VAL A 8 11.80 3.23 16.66
CA VAL A 8 12.05 2.01 17.42
C VAL A 8 13.54 1.80 17.59
N SER A 9 13.95 1.32 18.76
CA SER A 9 15.33 0.88 19.03
C SER A 9 15.26 -0.48 19.69
N VAL A 10 16.00 -1.45 19.14
CA VAL A 10 16.10 -2.81 19.68
C VAL A 10 17.58 -3.22 19.84
N PRO A 11 17.93 -4.06 20.81
CA PRO A 11 19.26 -4.61 20.92
C PRO A 11 19.71 -5.33 19.64
N TRP A 12 21.00 -5.34 19.35
CA TRP A 12 21.58 -6.00 18.17
C TRP A 12 21.18 -7.48 18.00
N GLU A 13 20.89 -8.16 19.11
CA GLU A 13 20.47 -9.56 19.13
C GLU A 13 19.12 -9.78 18.41
N HIS A 14 18.31 -8.75 18.29
CA HIS A 14 16.95 -8.77 17.72
C HIS A 14 16.84 -7.86 16.51
N GLY A 15 17.87 -7.82 15.68
CA GLY A 15 17.92 -6.92 14.52
C GLY A 15 16.68 -7.00 13.63
N PHE A 16 16.41 -5.90 12.95
CA PHE A 16 15.36 -5.76 11.95
C PHE A 16 15.95 -5.11 10.68
N GLN A 17 15.18 -5.14 9.60
CA GLN A 17 15.54 -4.49 8.34
C GLN A 17 14.38 -3.67 7.79
N CYS A 18 14.68 -2.74 6.88
CA CYS A 18 13.64 -2.03 6.13
C CYS A 18 12.75 -3.03 5.39
N GLY A 19 11.44 -2.81 5.49
CA GLY A 19 10.44 -3.71 4.94
C GLY A 19 9.89 -4.73 5.93
N ASP A 20 10.48 -4.88 7.11
CA ASP A 20 9.89 -5.71 8.14
C ASP A 20 8.62 -5.05 8.70
N VAL A 21 7.61 -5.87 8.95
CA VAL A 21 6.39 -5.48 9.65
C VAL A 21 6.33 -6.20 10.97
N PHE A 22 6.10 -5.48 12.04
CA PHE A 22 5.90 -6.07 13.35
C PHE A 22 4.57 -5.63 13.97
N GLU A 23 4.05 -6.45 14.83
CA GLU A 23 2.85 -6.18 15.59
C GLU A 23 3.20 -5.62 16.96
N TRP A 24 2.56 -4.51 17.32
CA TRP A 24 2.65 -3.97 18.67
C TRP A 24 1.56 -4.61 19.54
N MET A 25 1.94 -5.63 20.29
CA MET A 25 1.03 -6.48 21.05
C MET A 25 0.11 -5.72 22.02
N GLY A 26 0.55 -4.59 22.57
CA GLY A 26 -0.25 -3.79 23.51
C GLY A 26 -1.45 -3.09 22.87
N THR A 27 -1.43 -2.86 21.57
CA THR A 27 -2.48 -2.14 20.83
C THR A 27 -2.98 -2.91 19.61
N ASN A 28 -2.41 -4.08 19.34
CA ASN A 28 -2.71 -4.92 18.17
C ASN A 28 -2.54 -4.16 16.84
N THR A 29 -1.56 -3.27 16.77
CA THR A 29 -1.30 -2.43 15.60
C THR A 29 -0.04 -2.91 14.88
N HIS A 30 -0.07 -2.81 13.54
CA HIS A 30 1.04 -3.21 12.68
C HIS A 30 1.87 -1.99 12.28
N TRP A 31 3.18 -2.16 12.22
CA TRP A 31 4.14 -1.09 11.95
C TRP A 31 5.17 -1.54 10.94
N LEU A 32 5.36 -0.76 9.88
CA LEU A 32 6.35 -0.99 8.84
C LEU A 32 7.63 -0.23 9.17
N ILE A 33 8.76 -0.91 9.13
CA ILE A 33 10.09 -0.28 9.23
C ILE A 33 10.44 0.25 7.84
N TYR A 34 10.47 1.57 7.69
CA TYR A 34 10.74 2.19 6.39
C TYR A 34 12.09 2.89 6.30
N LEU A 35 12.76 3.12 7.42
CA LEU A 35 14.13 3.60 7.48
C LEU A 35 14.90 2.89 8.59
N GLN A 36 16.15 2.55 8.33
CA GLN A 36 17.06 1.95 9.28
C GLN A 36 18.28 2.84 9.47
N ASP A 37 18.59 3.21 10.72
CA ASP A 37 19.81 3.91 11.08
C ASP A 37 20.85 2.89 11.58
N LEU A 38 21.92 2.73 10.79
CA LEU A 38 23.03 1.81 11.08
C LEU A 38 24.21 2.51 11.75
N THR A 39 24.06 3.77 12.14
CA THR A 39 25.18 4.53 12.74
C THR A 39 25.34 4.26 14.23
N GLU A 40 24.30 3.73 14.87
CA GLU A 40 24.35 3.34 16.29
C GLU A 40 25.07 2.01 16.48
N LEU A 41 26.03 1.96 17.39
CA LEU A 41 26.88 0.80 17.61
C LEU A 41 26.25 -0.25 18.57
N ALA A 42 25.29 0.16 19.38
CA ALA A 42 24.72 -0.68 20.43
C ALA A 42 23.30 -1.18 20.16
N TYR A 43 22.59 -0.54 19.25
CA TYR A 43 21.18 -0.81 18.97
C TYR A 43 20.90 -0.70 17.47
N PHE A 44 19.97 -1.53 17.00
CA PHE A 44 19.27 -1.26 15.75
C PHE A 44 18.26 -0.15 16.01
N ARG A 45 18.32 0.91 15.25
CA ARG A 45 17.38 2.01 15.30
C ARG A 45 16.70 2.17 13.95
N GLY A 46 15.40 2.42 13.94
CA GLY A 46 14.66 2.62 12.71
C GLY A 46 13.43 3.49 12.90
N ASP A 47 13.07 4.18 11.83
CA ASP A 47 11.79 4.87 11.75
C ASP A 47 10.73 3.90 11.28
N ILE A 48 9.61 3.92 11.99
CA ILE A 48 8.48 3.02 11.76
C ILE A 48 7.23 3.84 11.49
N ARG A 49 6.40 3.32 10.59
CA ARG A 49 5.11 3.92 10.25
C ARG A 49 3.98 2.94 10.50
N LYS A 50 2.89 3.42 11.09
CA LYS A 50 1.71 2.61 11.35
C LYS A 50 1.10 2.13 10.02
N CYS A 51 0.89 0.83 9.91
CA CYS A 51 0.14 0.23 8.81
C CYS A 51 -1.35 0.38 9.09
N ALA A 52 -1.96 1.43 8.55
CA ALA A 52 -3.39 1.66 8.69
C ALA A 52 -4.22 0.74 7.81
N TYR A 53 -3.60 0.12 6.80
CA TYR A 53 -4.29 -0.65 5.77
C TYR A 53 -3.71 -2.05 5.63
N LYS A 54 -4.57 -2.94 5.13
CA LYS A 54 -4.25 -4.27 4.67
C LYS A 54 -4.74 -4.41 3.23
N MET A 55 -3.99 -5.10 2.40
CA MET A 55 -4.36 -5.41 1.01
C MET A 55 -4.36 -6.90 0.81
N LYS A 56 -5.35 -7.40 0.07
CA LYS A 56 -5.50 -8.82 -0.28
C LYS A 56 -5.56 -8.98 -1.79
N TRP A 57 -4.97 -10.05 -2.30
CA TRP A 57 -5.05 -10.40 -3.72
C TRP A 57 -4.94 -11.91 -3.90
N LYS A 58 -5.32 -12.38 -5.09
CA LYS A 58 -5.03 -13.75 -5.51
C LYS A 58 -3.73 -13.75 -6.30
N ASP A 59 -2.81 -14.65 -5.95
CA ASP A 59 -1.62 -14.88 -6.75
C ASP A 59 -1.92 -15.77 -7.98
N ASP A 60 -0.90 -15.99 -8.81
CA ASP A 60 -1.04 -16.80 -10.04
C ASP A 60 -1.45 -18.27 -9.76
N SER A 61 -1.26 -18.75 -8.54
CA SER A 61 -1.72 -20.09 -8.10
C SER A 61 -3.16 -20.10 -7.60
N GLY A 62 -3.78 -18.92 -7.48
CA GLY A 62 -5.12 -18.74 -6.90
C GLY A 62 -5.13 -18.66 -5.37
N GLU A 63 -3.96 -18.66 -4.72
CA GLU A 63 -3.84 -18.49 -3.27
C GLU A 63 -4.07 -17.03 -2.88
N ILE A 64 -4.82 -16.82 -1.80
CA ILE A 64 -5.03 -15.48 -1.26
C ILE A 64 -3.79 -15.07 -0.48
N ARG A 65 -3.18 -13.98 -0.90
CA ARG A 65 -2.07 -13.30 -0.24
C ARG A 65 -2.55 -12.02 0.40
N GLU A 66 -1.87 -11.61 1.44
CA GLU A 66 -2.12 -10.33 2.11
C GLU A 66 -0.82 -9.62 2.47
N THR A 67 -0.89 -8.31 2.58
CA THR A 67 0.20 -7.47 3.08
C THR A 67 -0.35 -6.28 3.85
N PHE A 68 0.38 -5.87 4.88
CA PHE A 68 0.11 -4.61 5.56
C PHE A 68 0.75 -3.45 4.81
N ALA A 69 0.09 -2.30 4.84
CA ALA A 69 0.52 -1.12 4.13
C ALA A 69 0.32 0.16 4.93
N ALA A 70 1.23 1.10 4.73
CA ALA A 70 1.15 2.45 5.26
C ALA A 70 1.02 3.46 4.12
N THR A 71 0.38 4.60 4.38
CA THR A 71 0.33 5.70 3.41
C THR A 71 1.48 6.67 3.64
N ARG A 72 2.05 7.24 2.58
CA ARG A 72 3.12 8.25 2.66
C ARG A 72 2.61 9.68 2.80
N GLY A 73 1.36 9.87 2.96
CA GLY A 73 0.76 11.19 3.08
C GLY A 73 -0.75 11.12 2.93
N PRO A 74 -1.43 12.25 2.95
CA PRO A 74 -2.86 12.31 2.71
C PRO A 74 -3.15 11.96 1.24
N VAL A 75 -4.40 11.60 0.97
CA VAL A 75 -4.90 11.46 -0.40
C VAL A 75 -4.78 12.82 -1.10
N GLU A 76 -4.10 12.82 -2.23
CA GLU A 76 -3.97 14.01 -3.07
C GLU A 76 -5.05 14.01 -4.15
N THR A 77 -5.73 15.13 -4.30
CA THR A 77 -6.65 15.33 -5.44
C THR A 77 -5.87 15.95 -6.58
N LYS A 78 -5.68 15.21 -7.65
CA LYS A 78 -5.09 15.73 -8.90
C LYS A 78 -6.20 16.09 -9.86
N ILE A 79 -6.21 17.34 -10.33
CA ILE A 79 -7.10 17.78 -11.36
C ILE A 79 -6.39 17.56 -12.69
N ASN A 80 -6.85 16.61 -13.50
CA ASN A 80 -6.33 16.36 -14.82
C ASN A 80 -7.11 17.21 -15.83
N PHE A 81 -6.44 18.17 -16.44
CA PHE A 81 -7.00 18.94 -17.56
C PHE A 81 -6.85 18.12 -18.85
N ILE A 82 -7.93 17.54 -19.31
CA ILE A 82 -7.95 16.89 -20.63
C ILE A 82 -8.52 17.88 -21.63
N GLN A 83 -7.65 18.42 -22.48
CA GLN A 83 -8.06 19.28 -23.58
C GLN A 83 -8.27 18.43 -24.85
N LYS A 84 -9.51 18.04 -25.10
CA LYS A 84 -9.90 17.34 -26.34
C LYS A 84 -10.86 18.21 -27.12
N HIS A 85 -10.50 18.57 -28.34
CA HIS A 85 -11.37 19.37 -29.25
C HIS A 85 -11.89 20.72 -28.69
N GLY A 86 -11.06 21.41 -27.89
CA GLY A 86 -11.43 22.72 -27.33
C GLY A 86 -12.35 22.65 -26.09
N ILE A 87 -12.64 21.45 -25.60
CA ILE A 87 -13.39 21.23 -24.35
C ILE A 87 -12.37 20.86 -23.28
N SER A 88 -12.33 21.61 -22.18
CA SER A 88 -11.61 21.27 -20.99
C SER A 88 -12.54 20.43 -20.10
N ILE A 89 -12.14 19.20 -19.78
CA ILE A 89 -12.83 18.34 -18.81
C ILE A 89 -11.94 18.24 -17.60
N ASP A 90 -12.43 18.75 -16.47
CA ASP A 90 -11.78 18.62 -15.18
C ASP A 90 -12.26 17.32 -14.53
N GLU A 91 -11.43 16.28 -14.53
CA GLU A 91 -11.69 15.05 -13.78
C GLU A 91 -10.84 15.07 -12.51
N PRO A 92 -11.44 15.26 -11.33
CA PRO A 92 -10.72 15.12 -10.08
C PRO A 92 -10.39 13.63 -9.89
N ASN A 93 -9.12 13.28 -9.86
CA ASN A 93 -8.63 11.95 -9.51
C ASN A 93 -7.95 11.98 -8.16
N HIS A 94 -8.41 11.14 -7.25
CA HIS A 94 -7.71 10.93 -6.00
C HIS A 94 -6.49 10.05 -6.24
N SER A 95 -5.34 10.47 -5.72
CA SER A 95 -4.11 9.69 -5.77
C SER A 95 -3.54 9.47 -4.38
N LEU A 96 -2.89 8.33 -4.19
CA LEU A 96 -2.36 7.90 -2.91
C LEU A 96 -1.00 7.23 -3.10
N ASN A 97 -0.04 7.57 -2.25
CA ASN A 97 1.24 6.87 -2.18
C ASN A 97 1.20 5.87 -1.02
N ILE A 98 1.51 4.62 -1.32
CA ILE A 98 1.44 3.50 -0.39
C ILE A 98 2.81 2.85 -0.27
N LEU A 99 3.21 2.60 0.96
CA LEU A 99 4.43 1.89 1.33
C LEU A 99 4.08 0.51 1.85
N MET A 100 4.77 -0.52 1.37
CA MET A 100 4.59 -1.90 1.80
C MET A 100 5.91 -2.68 1.77
N PRO A 101 5.99 -3.86 2.42
CA PRO A 101 7.14 -4.75 2.31
C PRO A 101 7.43 -5.12 0.86
N LYS A 102 8.71 -5.02 0.46
CA LYS A 102 9.20 -5.45 -0.84
C LYS A 102 9.62 -6.91 -0.77
N ASN A 103 8.80 -7.80 -1.29
CA ASN A 103 9.09 -9.23 -1.40
C ASN A 103 8.65 -9.77 -2.77
N GLU A 104 8.91 -11.05 -3.04
CA GLU A 104 8.56 -11.67 -4.32
C GLU A 104 7.07 -11.58 -4.65
N HIS A 105 6.19 -11.74 -3.67
CA HIS A 105 4.75 -11.73 -3.87
C HIS A 105 4.23 -10.32 -4.18
N THR A 106 4.69 -9.31 -3.42
CA THR A 106 4.29 -7.90 -3.65
C THR A 106 4.84 -7.39 -4.97
N LEU A 107 6.08 -7.75 -5.34
CA LEU A 107 6.68 -7.39 -6.63
C LEU A 107 6.01 -8.10 -7.81
N ALA A 108 5.54 -9.33 -7.62
CA ALA A 108 4.82 -10.06 -8.66
C ALA A 108 3.47 -9.43 -8.97
N TYR A 109 2.74 -9.02 -7.92
CA TYR A 109 1.37 -8.53 -8.06
C TYR A 109 1.29 -7.03 -8.34
N PHE A 110 1.92 -6.17 -7.53
CA PHE A 110 1.77 -4.72 -7.61
C PHE A 110 2.60 -4.12 -8.75
N LYS A 111 2.19 -4.43 -9.98
CA LYS A 111 2.72 -3.84 -11.21
C LYS A 111 1.80 -2.72 -11.69
N ARG A 112 2.28 -1.91 -12.62
CA ARG A 112 1.46 -0.89 -13.27
C ARG A 112 0.16 -1.50 -13.78
N TYR A 113 -0.96 -0.87 -13.47
CA TYR A 113 -2.35 -1.25 -13.77
C TYR A 113 -2.93 -2.38 -12.91
N SER A 114 -2.22 -2.92 -11.94
CA SER A 114 -2.84 -3.81 -10.95
C SER A 114 -3.88 -3.08 -10.15
N LYS A 115 -5.00 -3.72 -9.88
CA LYS A 115 -6.06 -3.20 -9.01
C LYS A 115 -5.93 -3.77 -7.60
N PHE A 116 -6.45 -3.05 -6.61
CA PHE A 116 -6.53 -3.53 -5.24
C PHE A 116 -7.55 -2.73 -4.44
N TYR A 117 -7.94 -3.28 -3.29
CA TYR A 117 -8.71 -2.59 -2.27
C TYR A 117 -7.85 -2.32 -1.04
N LEU A 118 -8.12 -1.19 -0.37
CA LEU A 118 -7.54 -0.88 0.92
C LEU A 118 -8.56 -1.24 2.00
N LEU A 119 -8.27 -2.29 2.76
CA LEU A 119 -9.02 -2.67 3.94
C LEU A 119 -8.36 -2.02 5.16
N THR A 120 -9.10 -1.69 6.20
CA THR A 120 -8.45 -1.29 7.46
C THR A 120 -7.68 -2.48 8.03
N SER A 121 -6.56 -2.22 8.69
CA SER A 121 -5.74 -3.30 9.27
C SER A 121 -6.48 -4.08 10.36
N GLU A 122 -7.52 -3.51 10.93
CA GLU A 122 -8.28 -4.06 12.06
C GLU A 122 -9.54 -4.81 11.63
N ASP A 123 -10.08 -4.54 10.43
CA ASP A 123 -11.35 -5.11 9.99
C ASP A 123 -11.28 -5.59 8.54
N ASP A 124 -11.57 -6.88 8.34
CA ASP A 124 -11.62 -7.50 7.01
C ASP A 124 -12.95 -7.27 6.28
N ASN A 125 -13.97 -6.79 6.99
CA ASN A 125 -15.33 -6.63 6.50
C ASN A 125 -15.78 -5.17 6.51
N LEU A 126 -15.10 -4.31 5.75
CA LEU A 126 -15.58 -2.95 5.56
C LEU A 126 -16.91 -2.92 4.83
N PRO A 127 -17.84 -2.04 5.23
CA PRO A 127 -19.04 -1.75 4.46
C PRO A 127 -18.69 -1.39 3.01
N GLU A 128 -19.53 -1.81 2.05
CA GLU A 128 -19.28 -1.62 0.61
C GLU A 128 -19.03 -0.16 0.24
N GLU A 129 -19.70 0.76 0.90
CA GLU A 129 -19.59 2.20 0.71
C GLU A 129 -18.19 2.78 1.00
N TYR A 130 -17.35 2.06 1.75
CA TYR A 130 -15.98 2.46 2.06
C TYR A 130 -14.92 1.72 1.23
N ARG A 131 -15.35 0.84 0.32
CA ARG A 131 -14.45 0.05 -0.52
C ARG A 131 -14.18 0.77 -1.82
N VAL A 132 -13.17 1.61 -1.80
CA VAL A 132 -12.67 2.25 -3.00
C VAL A 132 -11.67 1.32 -3.68
N CYS A 133 -11.91 1.02 -4.96
CA CYS A 133 -10.93 0.31 -5.79
C CYS A 133 -9.82 1.27 -6.19
N TRP A 134 -8.60 0.82 -6.12
CA TRP A 134 -7.41 1.57 -6.52
C TRP A 134 -6.68 0.85 -7.64
N ARG A 135 -6.03 1.63 -8.51
CA ARG A 135 -5.19 1.11 -9.59
C ARG A 135 -3.79 1.68 -9.48
N VAL A 136 -2.78 0.82 -9.61
CA VAL A 136 -1.37 1.21 -9.60
C VAL A 136 -1.03 1.96 -10.88
N GLU A 137 -0.52 3.19 -10.76
CA GLU A 137 -0.01 4.00 -11.88
C GLU A 137 1.51 3.93 -12.01
N ALA A 138 2.20 3.90 -10.89
CA ALA A 138 3.65 3.81 -10.86
C ALA A 138 4.13 3.01 -9.64
N THR A 139 5.31 2.43 -9.76
CA THR A 139 5.99 1.69 -8.70
C THR A 139 7.41 2.19 -8.55
N ASP A 140 7.86 2.34 -7.31
CA ASP A 140 9.26 2.59 -6.97
C ASP A 140 9.80 1.43 -6.14
N THR A 141 10.77 0.74 -6.69
CA THR A 141 11.46 -0.40 -6.07
C THR A 141 12.91 -0.08 -5.71
N ILE A 142 13.37 1.15 -5.94
CA ILE A 142 14.78 1.53 -5.88
C ILE A 142 15.06 2.50 -4.75
N SER A 143 14.21 3.52 -4.57
CA SER A 143 14.50 4.65 -3.67
C SER A 143 14.60 4.24 -2.20
N MET A 144 13.87 3.20 -1.78
CA MET A 144 13.90 2.69 -0.40
C MET A 144 14.21 1.19 -0.39
N PRO A 145 15.37 0.77 0.14
CA PRO A 145 15.68 -0.65 0.31
C PRO A 145 14.62 -1.35 1.16
N GLY A 146 14.20 -2.55 0.74
CA GLY A 146 13.20 -3.34 1.46
C GLY A 146 11.74 -2.86 1.35
N ILE A 147 11.50 -1.70 0.74
CA ILE A 147 10.18 -1.11 0.58
C ILE A 147 9.77 -1.11 -0.90
N LEU A 148 8.52 -1.45 -1.16
CA LEU A 148 7.84 -1.18 -2.40
C LEU A 148 6.93 0.04 -2.18
N GLU A 149 7.19 1.12 -2.90
CA GLU A 149 6.28 2.26 -2.94
C GLU A 149 5.46 2.20 -4.22
N ILE A 150 4.16 2.36 -4.09
CA ILE A 150 3.25 2.46 -5.22
C ILE A 150 2.51 3.80 -5.19
N ASN A 151 2.37 4.42 -6.36
CA ASN A 151 1.43 5.50 -6.57
C ASN A 151 0.17 4.91 -7.21
N ALA A 152 -0.96 5.13 -6.58
CA ALA A 152 -2.24 4.60 -7.01
C ALA A 152 -3.27 5.71 -7.18
N VAL A 153 -4.21 5.49 -8.09
CA VAL A 153 -5.35 6.36 -8.33
C VAL A 153 -6.65 5.60 -8.10
N GLU A 154 -7.68 6.33 -7.73
CA GLU A 154 -9.02 5.78 -7.61
C GLU A 154 -9.48 5.19 -8.93
N TYR A 155 -10.13 4.02 -8.88
CA TYR A 155 -10.57 3.28 -10.04
C TYR A 155 -11.89 2.55 -9.78
N TYR A 156 -12.51 2.08 -10.85
CA TYR A 156 -13.80 1.40 -10.76
C TYR A 156 -13.64 -0.07 -10.38
N ALA A 157 -14.50 -0.52 -9.46
CA ALA A 157 -14.69 -1.92 -9.17
C ALA A 157 -15.36 -2.66 -10.34
N ASN A 158 -15.04 -3.93 -10.53
CA ASN A 158 -15.75 -4.79 -11.46
C ASN A 158 -16.60 -5.78 -10.67
N GLU A 159 -17.88 -5.48 -10.51
CA GLU A 159 -18.81 -6.28 -9.71
C GLU A 159 -18.93 -7.75 -10.14
N THR A 160 -18.57 -8.08 -11.38
CA THR A 160 -18.64 -9.45 -11.90
C THR A 160 -17.37 -10.26 -11.66
N GLU A 161 -16.22 -9.62 -11.50
CA GLU A 161 -14.93 -10.29 -11.38
C GLU A 161 -14.30 -10.13 -10.01
N ASP A 162 -14.63 -9.03 -9.32
CA ASP A 162 -14.06 -8.71 -8.01
C ASP A 162 -14.91 -9.30 -6.88
N ASP A 163 -14.26 -9.89 -5.90
CA ASP A 163 -14.90 -10.27 -4.63
C ASP A 163 -14.87 -9.08 -3.68
N ILE A 164 -15.76 -8.11 -3.96
CA ILE A 164 -15.82 -6.82 -3.24
C ILE A 164 -16.02 -7.02 -1.74
N PRO A 165 -16.94 -7.91 -1.25
CA PRO A 165 -17.09 -8.15 0.18
C PRO A 165 -15.80 -8.52 0.90
N ASN A 166 -14.93 -9.27 0.27
CA ASN A 166 -13.65 -9.71 0.84
C ASN A 166 -12.46 -8.82 0.43
N GLY A 167 -12.71 -7.77 -0.37
CA GLY A 167 -11.68 -6.83 -0.82
C GLY A 167 -10.64 -7.47 -1.75
N ILE A 168 -11.04 -8.47 -2.54
CA ILE A 168 -10.17 -9.20 -3.46
C ILE A 168 -10.52 -8.83 -4.89
N VAL A 169 -9.51 -8.49 -5.68
CA VAL A 169 -9.66 -8.21 -7.11
C VAL A 169 -9.62 -9.51 -7.92
N GLY A 170 -10.56 -9.66 -8.84
CA GLY A 170 -10.74 -10.87 -9.63
C GLY A 170 -9.84 -11.03 -10.84
N GLY A 171 -9.14 -9.98 -11.31
CA GLY A 171 -8.29 -10.07 -12.49
C GLY A 171 -7.34 -8.89 -12.67
N LEU A 172 -6.33 -9.08 -13.53
CA LEU A 172 -5.46 -7.99 -13.99
C LEU A 172 -6.24 -7.11 -14.98
N VAL A 173 -6.19 -5.80 -14.79
CA VAL A 173 -6.71 -4.87 -15.79
C VAL A 173 -5.84 -4.97 -17.03
N ALA A 174 -6.44 -5.29 -18.17
CA ALA A 174 -5.73 -5.20 -19.44
C ALA A 174 -5.19 -3.77 -19.60
N ALA A 175 -3.93 -3.66 -20.05
CA ALA A 175 -3.36 -2.35 -20.33
C ALA A 175 -4.27 -1.62 -21.33
N PRO A 176 -4.57 -0.33 -21.15
CA PRO A 176 -5.31 0.44 -22.13
C PRO A 176 -4.52 0.40 -23.46
N ILE A 177 -5.23 0.03 -24.53
CA ILE A 177 -4.70 -0.02 -25.91
C ILE A 177 -4.44 1.40 -26.38
#